data_83532e7143c34c92100afb03ac748e01
#
_entry.id   83532e7143c34c92100afb03ac748e01
#
_cell.length_a   1.000
_cell.length_b   1.000
_cell.length_c   1.000
_cell.angle_alpha   90.00
_cell.angle_beta   90.00
_cell.angle_gamma   90.00
#
_symmetry.space_group_name_H-M   'P 1'
#
loop_
_entity.id
_entity.type
_entity.pdbx_description
1 polymer ?
#
loop_
_entity_poly.entity_id
_entity_poly.type
_entity_poly.pdbx_seq_one_letter_code
_entity_poly.pdbx_strand_id
1 'polypeptide(L)'
;MSYSWAMRDEDSGLKMLPIFPLNAVLMPHQLMPLHIFENRYRRLMADLLTLPEPEQRFGIVSITKGSETNEDLPAIAEIGTIAVLRKTNTNSDGTFDIMVMGGERFDVKSISISKAPYLIAEVKERKESPIDFDQATITLAQEKCADFMMMMDADNDNAANDLPNEPSALSFLIAGLLPLTAFEQQDLLNIDDANVRLKAVMKIINRETILMQEIPSVPAPFLTRVTISPN
;
A
#
# COMPACT_ATOMS: atom_id res chain seq x y z
N MET A 1 28.87 -1.78 10.42
CA MET A 1 28.09 -2.17 11.61
C MET A 1 26.71 -2.54 11.08
N SER A 2 26.37 -3.84 11.04
CA SER A 2 25.02 -4.27 10.67
C SER A 2 24.08 -3.97 11.85
N TYR A 3 23.01 -3.23 11.60
CA TYR A 3 21.99 -3.01 12.60
C TYR A 3 21.20 -4.31 12.76
N SER A 4 21.36 -4.98 13.91
CA SER A 4 20.59 -6.18 14.26
C SER A 4 19.21 -5.78 14.78
N TRP A 5 18.32 -5.31 13.86
CA TRP A 5 16.91 -5.07 14.18
C TRP A 5 16.04 -6.34 13.96
N ALA A 6 16.65 -7.42 13.46
CA ALA A 6 15.98 -8.72 13.26
C ALA A 6 15.83 -9.55 14.55
N MET A 7 15.90 -8.95 15.75
CA MET A 7 15.62 -9.67 16.98
C MET A 7 14.12 -9.98 17.05
N ARG A 8 13.80 -11.26 16.91
CA ARG A 8 12.50 -11.83 17.25
C ARG A 8 12.51 -12.12 18.74
N ASP A 9 11.61 -11.53 19.48
CA ASP A 9 11.22 -12.06 20.77
C ASP A 9 10.13 -13.11 20.50
N GLU A 10 10.50 -14.38 20.48
CA GLU A 10 9.61 -15.48 20.13
C GLU A 10 8.44 -15.63 21.12
N ASP A 11 8.61 -15.15 22.34
CA ASP A 11 7.63 -15.29 23.42
C ASP A 11 6.53 -14.23 23.38
N SER A 12 6.80 -13.01 22.91
CA SER A 12 5.84 -11.89 22.89
C SER A 12 5.14 -11.71 21.54
N GLY A 13 5.64 -12.31 20.45
CA GLY A 13 5.18 -12.10 19.08
C GLY A 13 5.48 -10.68 18.55
N LEU A 14 6.32 -9.92 19.27
CA LEU A 14 6.77 -8.59 18.89
C LEU A 14 8.01 -8.69 17.99
N LYS A 15 8.11 -7.79 17.04
CA LYS A 15 9.23 -7.70 16.09
C LYS A 15 9.67 -6.25 15.96
N MET A 16 10.98 -6.03 15.85
CA MET A 16 11.50 -4.72 15.47
C MET A 16 11.47 -4.61 13.96
N LEU A 17 10.93 -3.51 13.44
CA LEU A 17 10.78 -3.29 12.00
C LEU A 17 11.19 -1.84 11.66
N PRO A 18 12.03 -1.62 10.64
CA PRO A 18 12.23 -0.29 10.08
C PRO A 18 10.92 0.25 9.54
N ILE A 19 10.63 1.53 9.78
CA ILE A 19 9.36 2.15 9.39
C ILE A 19 9.62 3.27 8.39
N PHE A 20 8.81 3.27 7.35
CA PHE A 20 8.76 4.31 6.34
C PHE A 20 7.38 5.01 6.36
N PRO A 21 7.26 6.17 7.02
CA PRO A 21 6.04 6.96 6.98
C PRO A 21 5.82 7.57 5.60
N LEU A 22 4.60 7.46 5.08
CA LEU A 22 4.18 8.02 3.78
C LEU A 22 2.82 8.72 3.90
N ASN A 23 2.54 9.68 3.01
CA ASN A 23 1.18 10.23 2.82
C ASN A 23 0.29 9.30 1.95
N ALA A 24 0.57 8.01 2.00
CA ALA A 24 -0.15 6.97 1.27
C ALA A 24 -0.30 5.72 2.15
N VAL A 25 -1.22 4.86 1.80
CA VAL A 25 -1.43 3.56 2.45
C VAL A 25 -1.06 2.45 1.47
N LEU A 26 -0.24 1.51 1.93
CA LEU A 26 0.03 0.28 1.17
C LEU A 26 -0.99 -0.78 1.59
N MET A 27 -1.80 -1.26 0.63
CA MET A 27 -2.69 -2.38 0.90
C MET A 27 -1.94 -3.72 0.82
N PRO A 28 -2.31 -4.74 1.62
CA PRO A 28 -1.88 -6.11 1.39
C PRO A 28 -2.09 -6.51 -0.08
N HIS A 29 -1.14 -7.26 -0.64
CA HIS A 29 -1.10 -7.72 -2.05
C HIS A 29 -0.93 -6.62 -3.11
N GLN A 30 -0.93 -5.35 -2.75
CA GLN A 30 -0.73 -4.24 -3.68
C GLN A 30 0.75 -4.09 -4.04
N LEU A 31 1.04 -3.82 -5.31
CA LEU A 31 2.34 -3.36 -5.77
C LEU A 31 2.40 -1.84 -5.70
N MET A 32 3.47 -1.31 -5.10
CA MET A 32 3.68 0.14 -4.97
C MET A 32 5.09 0.51 -5.44
N PRO A 33 5.23 1.35 -6.48
CA PRO A 33 6.51 1.92 -6.85
C PRO A 33 6.88 3.06 -5.91
N LEU A 34 8.15 3.13 -5.50
CA LEU A 34 8.67 4.20 -4.65
C LEU A 34 10.00 4.71 -5.20
N HIS A 35 10.16 6.03 -5.21
CA HIS A 35 11.43 6.70 -5.48
C HIS A 35 12.07 7.15 -4.18
N ILE A 36 13.24 6.59 -3.85
CA ILE A 36 13.92 6.81 -2.57
C ILE A 36 15.07 7.80 -2.78
N PHE A 37 14.88 9.04 -2.38
CA PHE A 37 15.85 10.13 -2.53
C PHE A 37 16.38 10.66 -1.19
N GLU A 38 15.63 10.57 -0.10
CA GLU A 38 16.05 11.04 1.20
C GLU A 38 17.21 10.19 1.78
N ASN A 39 18.21 10.82 2.36
CA ASN A 39 19.41 10.16 2.88
C ASN A 39 19.10 9.08 3.92
N ARG A 40 18.10 9.31 4.79
CA ARG A 40 17.69 8.32 5.82
C ARG A 40 17.14 7.05 5.18
N TYR A 41 16.34 7.16 4.12
CA TYR A 41 15.76 5.99 3.45
C TYR A 41 16.70 5.37 2.41
N ARG A 42 17.60 6.16 1.81
CA ARG A 42 18.74 5.60 1.05
C ARG A 42 19.61 4.71 1.94
N ARG A 43 19.84 5.13 3.20
CA ARG A 43 20.54 4.29 4.17
C ARG A 43 19.75 3.03 4.52
N LEU A 44 18.43 3.13 4.71
CA LEU A 44 17.56 1.97 4.92
C LEU A 44 17.69 0.96 3.76
N MET A 45 17.62 1.44 2.51
CA MET A 45 17.79 0.56 1.33
C MET A 45 19.16 -0.13 1.32
N ALA A 46 20.22 0.62 1.59
CA ALA A 46 21.57 0.04 1.66
C ALA A 46 21.67 -1.04 2.75
N ASP A 47 21.05 -0.84 3.90
CA ASP A 47 21.03 -1.83 4.99
C ASP A 47 20.20 -3.06 4.62
N LEU A 48 19.00 -2.87 4.03
CA LEU A 48 18.12 -3.98 3.59
C LEU A 48 18.77 -4.86 2.52
N LEU A 49 19.46 -4.27 1.55
CA LEU A 49 20.11 -5.00 0.46
C LEU A 49 21.29 -5.87 0.92
N THR A 50 21.76 -5.71 2.16
CA THR A 50 22.75 -6.63 2.77
C THR A 50 22.13 -7.92 3.29
N LEU A 51 20.80 -7.98 3.41
CA LEU A 51 20.06 -9.11 3.96
C LEU A 51 19.62 -10.08 2.84
N PRO A 52 19.33 -11.34 3.17
CA PRO A 52 18.71 -12.25 2.22
C PRO A 52 17.29 -11.75 1.85
N GLU A 53 16.85 -12.06 0.64
CA GLU A 53 15.57 -11.56 0.08
C GLU A 53 14.36 -11.69 1.01
N PRO A 54 14.13 -12.81 1.73
CA PRO A 54 12.99 -12.92 2.63
C PRO A 54 12.99 -11.90 3.79
N GLU A 55 14.17 -11.34 4.11
CA GLU A 55 14.35 -10.36 5.18
C GLU A 55 14.37 -8.90 4.66
N GLN A 56 14.39 -8.70 3.35
CA GLN A 56 14.34 -7.37 2.71
C GLN A 56 12.93 -6.79 2.80
N ARG A 57 12.54 -6.37 4.00
CA ARG A 57 11.21 -5.86 4.32
C ARG A 57 11.26 -4.74 5.34
N PHE A 58 10.29 -3.85 5.28
CA PHE A 58 10.11 -2.73 6.19
C PHE A 58 8.62 -2.42 6.33
N GLY A 59 8.22 -1.60 7.29
CA GLY A 59 6.83 -1.22 7.49
C GLY A 59 6.52 0.10 6.78
N ILE A 60 5.43 0.15 6.04
CA ILE A 60 4.83 1.39 5.56
C ILE A 60 3.66 1.73 6.48
N VAL A 61 3.64 2.98 6.96
CA VAL A 61 2.57 3.55 7.78
C VAL A 61 2.14 4.90 7.23
N SER A 62 0.85 5.17 7.27
CA SER A 62 0.33 6.47 6.83
C SER A 62 0.64 7.57 7.85
N ILE A 63 0.99 8.76 7.37
CA ILE A 63 1.13 9.96 8.17
C ILE A 63 -0.26 10.52 8.45
N THR A 64 -0.60 10.68 9.73
CA THR A 64 -1.89 11.24 10.15
C THR A 64 -1.81 12.73 10.43
N LYS A 65 -0.62 13.23 10.80
CA LYS A 65 -0.36 14.64 11.05
C LYS A 65 1.13 14.95 10.88
N GLY A 66 1.45 16.03 10.22
CA GLY A 66 2.83 16.43 9.90
C GLY A 66 3.15 16.23 8.42
N SER A 67 4.43 16.12 8.10
CA SER A 67 4.91 15.93 6.73
C SER A 67 6.01 14.87 6.69
N GLU A 68 6.15 14.21 5.54
CA GLU A 68 7.22 13.23 5.28
C GLU A 68 8.61 13.84 5.46
N THR A 69 8.77 15.13 5.16
CA THR A 69 10.06 15.82 5.07
C THR A 69 10.44 16.63 6.32
N ASN A 70 9.59 16.66 7.34
CA ASN A 70 9.90 17.40 8.57
C ASN A 70 10.92 16.65 9.43
N GLU A 71 11.80 17.41 10.13
CA GLU A 71 12.75 16.87 11.12
C GLU A 71 12.03 16.32 12.36
N ASP A 72 10.85 16.83 12.68
CA ASP A 72 10.01 16.32 13.76
C ASP A 72 9.36 14.98 13.35
N LEU A 73 9.23 14.09 14.32
CA LEU A 73 8.54 12.81 14.13
C LEU A 73 7.08 13.07 13.74
N PRO A 74 6.64 12.67 12.54
CA PRO A 74 5.25 12.82 12.16
C PRO A 74 4.37 11.92 13.04
N ALA A 75 3.14 12.33 13.28
CA ALA A 75 2.14 11.41 13.82
C ALA A 75 1.78 10.40 12.73
N ILE A 76 1.86 9.12 13.07
CA ILE A 76 1.61 8.00 12.15
C ILE A 76 0.39 7.19 12.57
N ALA A 77 -0.19 6.46 11.64
CA ALA A 77 -1.26 5.52 11.91
C ALA A 77 -0.78 4.37 12.81
N GLU A 78 -1.68 3.86 13.62
CA GLU A 78 -1.40 2.72 14.53
C GLU A 78 -1.28 1.39 13.77
N ILE A 79 -1.85 1.30 12.57
CA ILE A 79 -1.82 0.12 11.72
C ILE A 79 -1.10 0.45 10.42
N GLY A 80 -0.15 -0.40 10.07
CA GLY A 80 0.60 -0.34 8.83
C GLY A 80 0.64 -1.68 8.10
N THR A 81 1.35 -1.70 6.96
CA THR A 81 1.54 -2.89 6.13
C THR A 81 3.03 -3.15 5.93
N ILE A 82 3.44 -4.41 6.04
CA ILE A 82 4.79 -4.83 5.72
C ILE A 82 5.00 -4.68 4.21
N ALA A 83 6.02 -3.91 3.83
CA ALA A 83 6.47 -3.77 2.45
C ALA A 83 7.58 -4.79 2.19
N VAL A 84 7.35 -5.72 1.28
CA VAL A 84 8.33 -6.71 0.84
C VAL A 84 8.98 -6.20 -0.44
N LEU A 85 10.29 -6.04 -0.43
CA LEU A 85 11.05 -5.57 -1.59
C LEU A 85 10.99 -6.61 -2.73
N ARG A 86 10.58 -6.18 -3.93
CA ARG A 86 10.45 -7.05 -5.12
C ARG A 86 11.45 -6.71 -6.21
N LYS A 87 11.70 -5.43 -6.38
CA LYS A 87 12.65 -4.95 -7.38
C LYS A 87 13.35 -3.71 -6.86
N THR A 88 14.63 -3.59 -7.13
CA THR A 88 15.45 -2.42 -6.79
C THR A 88 16.31 -2.05 -7.98
N ASN A 89 16.28 -0.78 -8.32
CA ASN A 89 17.19 -0.17 -9.26
C ASN A 89 17.96 0.95 -8.54
N THR A 90 19.28 0.92 -8.59
CA THR A 90 20.14 1.96 -8.01
C THR A 90 20.52 2.94 -9.12
N ASN A 91 20.18 4.21 -8.93
CA ASN A 91 20.47 5.27 -9.87
C ASN A 91 21.89 5.81 -9.68
N SER A 92 22.45 6.47 -10.72
CA SER A 92 23.81 7.00 -10.71
C SER A 92 24.04 8.10 -9.67
N ASP A 93 22.98 8.79 -9.22
CA ASP A 93 23.00 9.80 -8.16
C ASP A 93 22.87 9.20 -6.75
N GLY A 94 22.77 7.86 -6.67
CA GLY A 94 22.62 7.09 -5.43
C GLY A 94 21.20 7.09 -4.87
N THR A 95 20.19 7.53 -5.61
CA THR A 95 18.77 7.28 -5.31
C THR A 95 18.38 5.85 -5.71
N PHE A 96 17.21 5.39 -5.24
CA PHE A 96 16.71 4.07 -5.61
C PHE A 96 15.29 4.18 -6.15
N ASP A 97 15.02 3.44 -7.23
CA ASP A 97 13.67 3.15 -7.68
C ASP A 97 13.34 1.72 -7.27
N ILE A 98 12.35 1.58 -6.41
CA ILE A 98 11.98 0.28 -5.87
C ILE A 98 10.54 -0.07 -6.18
N MET A 99 10.26 -1.37 -6.25
CA MET A 99 8.90 -1.91 -6.25
C MET A 99 8.74 -2.74 -5.00
N VAL A 100 7.74 -2.41 -4.20
CA VAL A 100 7.37 -3.19 -3.02
C VAL A 100 6.02 -3.84 -3.21
N MET A 101 5.80 -4.96 -2.53
CA MET A 101 4.50 -5.61 -2.43
C MET A 101 4.03 -5.58 -0.98
N GLY A 102 2.77 -5.20 -0.77
CA GLY A 102 2.15 -5.25 0.54
C GLY A 102 2.02 -6.70 1.03
N GLY A 103 2.55 -6.95 2.21
CA GLY A 103 2.43 -8.19 2.96
C GLY A 103 1.38 -8.08 4.07
N GLU A 104 1.69 -8.68 5.22
CA GLU A 104 0.80 -8.70 6.38
C GLU A 104 0.66 -7.31 7.00
N ARG A 105 -0.49 -7.06 7.61
CA ARG A 105 -0.73 -5.87 8.44
C ARG A 105 -0.04 -6.02 9.79
N PHE A 106 0.29 -4.91 10.41
CA PHE A 106 0.83 -4.89 11.77
C PHE A 106 0.29 -3.70 12.58
N ASP A 107 0.26 -3.89 13.89
CA ASP A 107 0.05 -2.82 14.85
C ASP A 107 1.40 -2.22 15.25
N VAL A 108 1.51 -0.90 15.30
CA VAL A 108 2.64 -0.19 15.90
C VAL A 108 2.44 -0.15 17.40
N LYS A 109 3.35 -0.74 18.17
CA LYS A 109 3.30 -0.75 19.64
C LYS A 109 4.12 0.35 20.28
N SER A 110 5.31 0.58 19.74
CA SER A 110 6.17 1.68 20.18
C SER A 110 7.11 2.10 19.05
N ILE A 111 7.53 3.36 19.06
CA ILE A 111 8.56 3.88 18.15
C ILE A 111 9.86 3.98 18.95
N SER A 112 10.90 3.35 18.43
CA SER A 112 12.24 3.39 19.02
C SER A 112 13.09 4.47 18.34
N ILE A 113 13.65 5.37 19.11
CA ILE A 113 14.73 6.25 18.65
C ILE A 113 16.01 5.44 18.71
N SER A 114 16.33 4.78 17.60
CA SER A 114 17.54 3.99 17.47
C SER A 114 18.73 4.84 16.99
N LYS A 115 19.92 4.23 16.94
CA LYS A 115 21.09 4.85 16.30
C LYS A 115 20.99 4.91 14.76
N ALA A 116 19.96 4.30 14.18
CA ALA A 116 19.71 4.37 12.74
C ALA A 116 19.13 5.75 12.37
N PRO A 117 19.44 6.27 11.18
CA PRO A 117 18.91 7.57 10.72
C PRO A 117 17.43 7.48 10.31
N TYR A 118 16.82 6.29 10.32
CA TYR A 118 15.42 6.01 10.01
C TYR A 118 14.69 5.47 11.24
N LEU A 119 13.37 5.53 11.23
CA LEU A 119 12.54 5.05 12.33
C LEU A 119 12.59 3.53 12.43
N ILE A 120 12.59 3.04 13.65
CA ILE A 120 12.38 1.63 13.97
C ILE A 120 11.22 1.55 14.97
N ALA A 121 10.26 0.68 14.72
CA ALA A 121 9.16 0.42 15.63
C ALA A 121 9.15 -1.01 16.12
N GLU A 122 8.67 -1.19 17.33
CA GLU A 122 8.20 -2.47 17.81
C GLU A 122 6.78 -2.68 17.27
N VAL A 123 6.59 -3.78 16.54
CA VAL A 123 5.34 -4.07 15.85
C VAL A 123 4.83 -5.46 16.19
N LYS A 124 3.52 -5.62 16.13
CA LYS A 124 2.85 -6.92 16.29
C LYS A 124 2.05 -7.22 15.04
N GLU A 125 2.24 -8.41 14.48
CA GLU A 125 1.44 -8.88 13.35
C GLU A 125 -0.05 -8.85 13.67
N ARG A 126 -0.84 -8.25 12.76
CA ARG A 126 -2.28 -8.13 12.89
C ARG A 126 -2.96 -9.18 12.04
N LYS A 127 -3.56 -10.14 12.71
CA LYS A 127 -4.30 -11.23 12.06
C LYS A 127 -5.72 -10.78 11.75
N GLU A 128 -6.25 -11.35 10.69
CA GLU A 128 -7.67 -11.20 10.37
C GLU A 128 -8.54 -12.09 11.26
N SER A 129 -9.78 -11.68 11.44
CA SER A 129 -10.76 -12.51 12.13
C SER A 129 -11.09 -13.74 11.28
N PRO A 130 -11.10 -14.95 11.85
CA PRO A 130 -11.55 -16.12 11.12
C PRO A 130 -13.06 -15.98 10.83
N ILE A 131 -13.47 -16.19 9.58
CA ILE A 131 -14.84 -15.92 9.15
C ILE A 131 -15.32 -16.98 8.17
N ASP A 132 -16.59 -17.36 8.30
CA ASP A 132 -17.30 -18.09 7.25
C ASP A 132 -17.70 -17.12 6.14
N PHE A 133 -17.45 -17.52 4.90
CA PHE A 133 -17.71 -16.68 3.74
C PHE A 133 -18.90 -17.17 2.95
N ASP A 134 -19.75 -16.21 2.58
CA ASP A 134 -20.80 -16.43 1.59
C ASP A 134 -20.20 -16.29 0.17
N GLN A 135 -20.17 -17.40 -0.56
CA GLN A 135 -19.67 -17.44 -1.93
C GLN A 135 -20.40 -16.46 -2.87
N ALA A 136 -21.69 -16.23 -2.63
CA ALA A 136 -22.46 -15.27 -3.43
C ALA A 136 -21.94 -13.82 -3.25
N THR A 137 -21.53 -13.47 -2.03
CA THR A 137 -20.91 -12.16 -1.76
C THR A 137 -19.56 -11.99 -2.48
N ILE A 138 -18.75 -13.05 -2.52
CA ILE A 138 -17.45 -13.03 -3.22
C ILE A 138 -17.67 -12.83 -4.72
N THR A 139 -18.55 -13.65 -5.32
CA THR A 139 -18.88 -13.56 -6.75
C THR A 139 -19.40 -12.17 -7.12
N LEU A 140 -20.31 -11.60 -6.31
CA LEU A 140 -20.84 -10.26 -6.53
C LEU A 140 -19.73 -9.19 -6.45
N ALA A 141 -18.79 -9.33 -5.52
CA ALA A 141 -17.67 -8.39 -5.40
C ALA A 141 -16.71 -8.49 -6.59
N GLN A 142 -16.46 -9.69 -7.08
CA GLN A 142 -15.66 -9.93 -8.29
C GLN A 142 -16.32 -9.32 -9.53
N GLU A 143 -17.61 -9.55 -9.74
CA GLU A 143 -18.38 -8.96 -10.85
C GLU A 143 -18.32 -7.42 -10.82
N LYS A 144 -18.62 -6.82 -9.66
CA LYS A 144 -18.55 -5.35 -9.51
C LYS A 144 -17.15 -4.78 -9.72
N CYS A 145 -16.13 -5.49 -9.26
CA CYS A 145 -14.75 -5.09 -9.48
C CYS A 145 -14.39 -5.14 -10.97
N ALA A 146 -14.76 -6.22 -11.64
CA ALA A 146 -14.54 -6.39 -13.08
C ALA A 146 -15.23 -5.28 -13.88
N ASP A 147 -16.51 -5.01 -13.61
CA ASP A 147 -17.26 -3.93 -14.26
C ASP A 147 -16.58 -2.57 -14.04
N PHE A 148 -16.13 -2.27 -12.82
CA PHE A 148 -15.43 -1.04 -12.51
C PHE A 148 -14.09 -0.93 -13.26
N MET A 149 -13.31 -2.01 -13.32
CA MET A 149 -12.04 -2.03 -14.06
C MET A 149 -12.25 -1.82 -15.56
N MET A 150 -13.28 -2.42 -16.16
CA MET A 150 -13.66 -2.19 -17.57
C MET A 150 -14.07 -0.74 -17.84
N MET A 151 -14.70 -0.07 -16.87
CA MET A 151 -15.03 1.36 -17.00
C MET A 151 -13.78 2.24 -16.94
N MET A 152 -12.76 1.85 -16.17
CA MET A 152 -11.50 2.59 -16.04
C MET A 152 -10.58 2.41 -17.25
N ASP A 153 -10.54 1.22 -17.83
CA ASP A 153 -9.68 0.85 -18.95
C ASP A 153 -10.40 -0.16 -19.85
N ALA A 154 -11.06 0.37 -20.88
CA ALA A 154 -11.88 -0.43 -21.80
C ALA A 154 -11.07 -1.43 -22.65
N ASP A 155 -9.75 -1.28 -22.72
CA ASP A 155 -8.86 -2.17 -23.50
C ASP A 155 -8.36 -3.36 -22.67
N ASN A 156 -8.71 -3.45 -21.38
CA ASN A 156 -8.24 -4.49 -20.48
C ASN A 156 -9.23 -5.67 -20.35
N ASP A 157 -9.41 -6.43 -21.42
CA ASP A 157 -10.30 -7.60 -21.46
C ASP A 157 -9.97 -8.73 -20.45
N ASN A 158 -8.80 -8.69 -19.83
CA ASN A 158 -8.32 -9.73 -18.91
C ASN A 158 -8.44 -9.37 -17.42
N ALA A 159 -8.86 -8.18 -17.10
CA ALA A 159 -8.89 -7.68 -15.71
C ALA A 159 -9.77 -8.53 -14.76
N ALA A 160 -10.78 -9.22 -15.30
CA ALA A 160 -11.70 -10.05 -14.53
C ALA A 160 -11.18 -11.47 -14.23
N ASN A 161 -10.20 -11.96 -15.01
CA ASN A 161 -9.83 -13.38 -14.98
C ASN A 161 -8.92 -13.77 -13.81
N ASP A 162 -8.25 -12.81 -13.18
CA ASP A 162 -7.24 -13.05 -12.14
C ASP A 162 -7.66 -12.53 -10.75
N LEU A 163 -8.95 -12.26 -10.53
CA LEU A 163 -9.43 -11.79 -9.22
C LEU A 163 -9.36 -12.91 -8.17
N PRO A 164 -8.82 -12.64 -6.96
CA PRO A 164 -8.74 -13.64 -5.90
C PRO A 164 -10.10 -14.18 -5.50
N ASN A 165 -10.16 -15.48 -5.19
CA ASN A 165 -11.34 -16.12 -4.57
C ASN A 165 -11.31 -16.01 -3.03
N GLU A 166 -10.16 -15.65 -2.46
CA GLU A 166 -10.00 -15.46 -1.03
C GLU A 166 -10.48 -14.04 -0.67
N PRO A 167 -11.49 -13.89 0.20
CA PRO A 167 -12.16 -12.61 0.47
C PRO A 167 -11.25 -11.52 1.01
N SER A 168 -10.28 -11.89 1.84
CA SER A 168 -9.33 -10.90 2.36
C SER A 168 -8.48 -10.33 1.24
N ALA A 169 -7.88 -11.19 0.42
CA ALA A 169 -7.07 -10.77 -0.72
C ALA A 169 -7.90 -9.94 -1.71
N LEU A 170 -9.14 -10.38 -2.02
CA LEU A 170 -10.04 -9.67 -2.92
C LEU A 170 -10.38 -8.27 -2.38
N SER A 171 -10.73 -8.16 -1.10
CA SER A 171 -11.12 -6.87 -0.52
C SER A 171 -9.97 -5.86 -0.48
N PHE A 172 -8.74 -6.30 -0.21
CA PHE A 172 -7.56 -5.43 -0.24
C PHE A 172 -7.15 -5.06 -1.66
N LEU A 173 -7.23 -6.01 -2.59
CA LEU A 173 -6.97 -5.72 -4.01
C LEU A 173 -7.93 -4.64 -4.51
N ILE A 174 -9.23 -4.78 -4.26
CA ILE A 174 -10.22 -3.76 -4.62
C ILE A 174 -9.90 -2.43 -3.95
N ALA A 175 -9.59 -2.41 -2.65
CA ALA A 175 -9.23 -1.18 -1.93
C ALA A 175 -7.99 -0.48 -2.54
N GLY A 176 -7.04 -1.25 -3.07
CA GLY A 176 -5.86 -0.71 -3.74
C GLY A 176 -6.10 -0.18 -5.15
N LEU A 177 -7.18 -0.62 -5.81
CA LEU A 177 -7.57 -0.18 -7.17
C LEU A 177 -8.44 1.06 -7.16
N LEU A 178 -9.17 1.33 -6.07
CA LEU A 178 -10.11 2.43 -5.99
C LEU A 178 -9.39 3.78 -5.80
N PRO A 179 -9.88 4.87 -6.40
CA PRO A 179 -9.33 6.21 -6.28
C PRO A 179 -9.68 6.83 -4.92
N LEU A 180 -9.18 6.23 -3.84
CA LEU A 180 -9.47 6.61 -2.47
C LEU A 180 -8.44 7.61 -1.93
N THR A 181 -8.87 8.45 -1.01
CA THR A 181 -7.97 9.24 -0.18
C THR A 181 -7.19 8.33 0.77
N ALA A 182 -6.01 8.77 1.23
CA ALA A 182 -5.23 8.01 2.21
C ALA A 182 -6.03 7.72 3.50
N PHE A 183 -6.94 8.61 3.89
CA PHE A 183 -7.83 8.42 5.04
C PHE A 183 -8.82 7.27 4.81
N GLU A 184 -9.53 7.26 3.68
CA GLU A 184 -10.45 6.16 3.32
C GLU A 184 -9.72 4.83 3.18
N GLN A 185 -8.51 4.84 2.59
CA GLN A 185 -7.66 3.66 2.52
C GLN A 185 -7.26 3.17 3.91
N GLN A 186 -6.89 4.07 4.81
CA GLN A 186 -6.55 3.70 6.19
C GLN A 186 -7.76 3.13 6.94
N ASP A 187 -8.96 3.68 6.74
CA ASP A 187 -10.18 3.13 7.34
C ASP A 187 -10.43 1.69 6.88
N LEU A 188 -10.23 1.39 5.59
CA LEU A 188 -10.34 0.03 5.07
C LEU A 188 -9.25 -0.89 5.62
N LEU A 189 -8.01 -0.40 5.74
CA LEU A 189 -6.89 -1.15 6.30
C LEU A 189 -7.12 -1.52 7.77
N ASN A 190 -7.86 -0.69 8.51
CA ASN A 190 -8.16 -0.90 9.93
C ASN A 190 -9.21 -2.01 10.17
N ILE A 191 -9.99 -2.39 9.15
CA ILE A 191 -11.05 -3.41 9.29
C ILE A 191 -10.43 -4.81 9.36
N ASP A 192 -10.68 -5.56 10.44
CA ASP A 192 -10.17 -6.93 10.61
C ASP A 192 -11.08 -7.99 9.99
N ASP A 193 -12.36 -7.69 9.87
CA ASP A 193 -13.36 -8.58 9.29
C ASP A 193 -13.39 -8.39 7.76
N ALA A 194 -12.91 -9.40 7.01
CA ALA A 194 -12.86 -9.34 5.56
C ALA A 194 -14.24 -9.22 4.90
N ASN A 195 -15.32 -9.76 5.52
CA ASN A 195 -16.69 -9.58 5.02
C ASN A 195 -17.16 -8.14 5.17
N VAL A 196 -16.85 -7.52 6.32
CA VAL A 196 -17.16 -6.10 6.56
C VAL A 196 -16.41 -5.23 5.58
N ARG A 197 -15.11 -5.51 5.38
CA ARG A 197 -14.27 -4.79 4.42
C ARG A 197 -14.75 -4.98 2.98
N LEU A 198 -15.12 -6.22 2.59
CA LEU A 198 -15.64 -6.51 1.24
C LEU A 198 -16.95 -5.75 0.97
N LYS A 199 -17.86 -5.70 1.94
CA LYS A 199 -19.08 -4.90 1.83
C LYS A 199 -18.79 -3.39 1.76
N ALA A 200 -17.76 -2.91 2.47
CA ALA A 200 -17.35 -1.52 2.43
C ALA A 200 -16.81 -1.14 1.04
N VAL A 201 -15.90 -1.93 0.46
CA VAL A 201 -15.35 -1.66 -0.88
C VAL A 201 -16.43 -1.75 -1.98
N MET A 202 -17.40 -2.67 -1.87
CA MET A 202 -18.53 -2.72 -2.81
C MET A 202 -19.40 -1.46 -2.77
N LYS A 203 -19.62 -0.88 -1.59
CA LYS A 203 -20.33 0.40 -1.47
C LYS A 203 -19.56 1.53 -2.14
N ILE A 204 -18.24 1.53 -1.99
CA ILE A 204 -17.36 2.52 -2.61
C ILE A 204 -17.37 2.35 -4.13
N ILE A 205 -17.25 1.13 -4.67
CA ILE A 205 -17.37 0.86 -6.11
C ILE A 205 -18.67 1.46 -6.65
N ASN A 206 -19.79 1.20 -6.01
CA ASN A 206 -21.08 1.75 -6.44
C ASN A 206 -21.06 3.28 -6.47
N ARG A 207 -20.47 3.93 -5.44
CA ARG A 207 -20.32 5.40 -5.39
C ARG A 207 -19.50 5.91 -6.57
N GLU A 208 -18.32 5.33 -6.79
CA GLU A 208 -17.40 5.75 -7.86
C GLU A 208 -18.01 5.50 -9.25
N THR A 209 -18.68 4.37 -9.44
CA THR A 209 -19.38 4.04 -10.68
C THR A 209 -20.45 5.10 -11.03
N ILE A 210 -21.27 5.48 -10.04
CA ILE A 210 -22.28 6.54 -10.24
C ILE A 210 -21.62 7.88 -10.57
N LEU A 211 -20.57 8.27 -9.84
CA LEU A 211 -19.86 9.51 -10.10
C LEU A 211 -19.27 9.55 -11.51
N MET A 212 -18.70 8.43 -11.99
CA MET A 212 -18.17 8.34 -13.36
C MET A 212 -19.25 8.44 -14.43
N GLN A 213 -20.43 7.91 -14.16
CA GLN A 213 -21.56 7.98 -15.11
C GLN A 213 -22.21 9.38 -15.15
N GLU A 214 -22.21 10.09 -14.02
CA GLU A 214 -22.81 11.43 -13.93
C GLU A 214 -21.88 12.57 -14.38
N ILE A 215 -20.55 12.33 -14.42
CA ILE A 215 -19.62 13.31 -14.99
C ILE A 215 -19.69 13.17 -16.52
N PRO A 216 -20.35 14.10 -17.25
CA PRO A 216 -20.31 14.05 -18.69
C PRO A 216 -18.85 14.14 -19.11
N SER A 217 -18.38 13.18 -19.90
CA SER A 217 -17.08 13.28 -20.57
C SER A 217 -17.16 14.53 -21.45
N VAL A 218 -16.66 15.67 -20.93
CA VAL A 218 -16.48 16.86 -21.76
C VAL A 218 -15.41 16.44 -22.77
N PRO A 219 -15.75 16.25 -24.06
CA PRO A 219 -14.72 16.04 -25.06
C PRO A 219 -13.78 17.24 -24.91
N ALA A 220 -12.51 17.00 -24.68
CA ALA A 220 -11.51 18.06 -24.67
C ALA A 220 -11.29 18.55 -26.13
N PRO A 221 -12.02 19.56 -26.62
CA PRO A 221 -11.94 19.96 -28.03
C PRO A 221 -10.68 20.76 -28.32
N PHE A 222 -9.77 20.95 -27.36
CA PHE A 222 -8.67 21.90 -27.46
C PHE A 222 -7.28 21.36 -27.11
N LEU A 223 -7.08 20.05 -27.07
CA LEU A 223 -5.73 19.52 -27.15
C LEU A 223 -5.31 19.33 -28.62
N THR A 224 -5.40 20.39 -29.40
CA THR A 224 -4.65 20.50 -30.66
C THR A 224 -3.17 20.46 -30.30
N ARG A 225 -2.48 19.45 -30.86
CA ARG A 225 -1.05 19.31 -30.83
C ARG A 225 -0.39 20.67 -31.14
N VAL A 226 0.26 21.27 -30.16
CA VAL A 226 1.22 22.32 -30.41
C VAL A 226 2.40 21.64 -31.08
N THR A 227 2.46 21.72 -32.41
CA THR A 227 3.65 21.37 -33.19
C THR A 227 4.71 22.43 -32.85
N ILE A 228 5.67 22.04 -32.01
CA ILE A 228 6.89 22.83 -31.81
C ILE A 228 7.71 22.70 -33.10
N SER A 229 7.75 23.80 -33.88
CA SER A 229 8.62 23.89 -35.03
C SER A 229 10.07 24.06 -34.52
N PRO A 230 11.06 23.25 -34.96
CA PRO A 230 12.45 23.46 -34.58
C PRO A 230 13.01 24.63 -35.40
N ASN A 231 13.50 25.66 -34.72
CA ASN A 231 14.48 26.61 -35.26
C ASN A 231 15.86 26.13 -34.87
#